data_79a0d8c5b766c32d62c4fa4e1b7a2ac6
#
_entry.id   79a0d8c5b766c32d62c4fa4e1b7a2ac6
#
_cell.length_a   1.000
_cell.length_b   1.000
_cell.length_c   1.000
_cell.angle_alpha   90.00
_cell.angle_beta   90.00
_cell.angle_gamma   90.00
#
_symmetry.space_group_name_H-M   'P 1'
#
loop_
_entity.id
_entity.type
_entity.pdbx_description
1 polymer ?
#
loop_
_entity_poly.entity_id
_entity_poly.type
_entity_poly.pdbx_seq_one_letter_code
_entity_poly.pdbx_strand_id
1 'polypeptide(L)'
;YKIGDRILEAGTYYDTVQYTTHLGCDSTYCLKLIVLPSYDTIIDTTICDNAKSFSITYGTYQETISIDPINKWISTQEKDTAFYTREFTIPTINGCDSTMRLHLTVYPTYKDTDYIKICEFEEYEWHGKVYDKKGIYYDSLQTKYGCDSVHILDLFVKPVVIIPVDTNICDNQVLYHSDT
;
A
#
# COMPACT_ATOMS: atom_id res chain seq x y z
N TYR A 1 10.58 -11.01 -34.59
CA TYR A 1 10.68 -12.16 -35.53
C TYR A 1 12.04 -12.14 -36.20
N LYS A 2 12.61 -13.30 -36.48
CA LYS A 2 13.95 -13.42 -37.08
C LYS A 2 13.84 -14.14 -38.41
N ILE A 3 14.34 -13.50 -39.47
CA ILE A 3 14.54 -14.15 -40.80
C ILE A 3 16.03 -14.18 -41.07
N GLY A 4 16.62 -15.38 -41.09
CA GLY A 4 18.07 -15.55 -41.15
C GLY A 4 18.71 -14.89 -39.92
N ASP A 5 19.63 -13.95 -40.12
CA ASP A 5 20.30 -13.20 -39.04
C ASP A 5 19.69 -11.84 -38.74
N ARG A 6 18.59 -11.48 -39.41
CA ARG A 6 17.91 -10.18 -39.22
C ARG A 6 16.77 -10.30 -38.19
N ILE A 7 16.78 -9.41 -37.19
CA ILE A 7 15.64 -9.19 -36.28
C ILE A 7 14.74 -8.16 -36.97
N LEU A 8 13.45 -8.52 -37.11
CA LEU A 8 12.46 -7.64 -37.71
C LEU A 8 11.63 -6.96 -36.62
N GLU A 9 11.51 -5.66 -36.72
CA GLU A 9 10.58 -4.85 -35.89
C GLU A 9 9.14 -4.97 -36.44
N ALA A 10 8.19 -4.38 -35.74
CA ALA A 10 6.81 -4.31 -36.21
C ALA A 10 6.72 -3.57 -37.56
N GLY A 11 6.04 -4.19 -38.52
CA GLY A 11 5.93 -3.62 -39.85
C GLY A 11 5.52 -4.62 -40.90
N THR A 12 5.44 -4.19 -42.15
CA THR A 12 5.17 -5.05 -43.29
C THR A 12 6.41 -5.18 -44.16
N TYR A 13 6.80 -6.41 -44.40
CA TYR A 13 7.99 -6.76 -45.17
C TYR A 13 7.58 -7.56 -46.41
N TYR A 14 8.29 -7.33 -47.49
CA TYR A 14 8.12 -8.04 -48.74
C TYR A 14 9.44 -8.73 -49.12
N ASP A 15 9.36 -9.97 -49.49
CA ASP A 15 10.49 -10.73 -49.98
C ASP A 15 10.07 -11.56 -51.19
N THR A 16 11.04 -11.84 -52.07
CA THR A 16 10.82 -12.60 -53.28
C THR A 16 11.88 -13.67 -53.42
N VAL A 17 11.45 -14.91 -53.61
CA VAL A 17 12.32 -16.05 -53.85
C VAL A 17 12.03 -16.60 -55.25
N GLN A 18 13.05 -16.63 -56.05
CA GLN A 18 12.97 -17.26 -57.38
C GLN A 18 13.51 -18.68 -57.29
N TYR A 19 12.82 -19.57 -57.95
CA TYR A 19 13.29 -20.95 -58.16
C TYR A 19 12.87 -21.47 -59.52
N THR A 20 13.67 -22.40 -60.09
CA THR A 20 13.36 -23.04 -61.33
C THR A 20 12.59 -24.34 -61.03
N THR A 21 11.44 -24.53 -61.67
CA THR A 21 10.62 -25.72 -61.52
C THR A 21 11.30 -26.88 -62.24
N HIS A 22 10.89 -28.12 -61.96
CA HIS A 22 11.42 -29.34 -62.65
C HIS A 22 11.17 -29.35 -64.15
N LEU A 23 10.27 -28.49 -64.66
CA LEU A 23 10.04 -28.32 -66.10
C LEU A 23 10.89 -27.22 -66.72
N GLY A 24 11.85 -26.66 -65.99
CA GLY A 24 12.74 -25.61 -66.42
C GLY A 24 12.15 -24.19 -66.48
N CYS A 25 10.97 -24.00 -65.96
CA CYS A 25 10.35 -22.65 -65.86
C CYS A 25 10.71 -21.97 -64.61
N ASP A 26 11.01 -20.67 -64.67
CA ASP A 26 11.25 -19.83 -63.49
C ASP A 26 9.93 -19.46 -62.79
N SER A 27 9.93 -19.62 -61.50
CA SER A 27 8.79 -19.27 -60.63
C SER A 27 9.25 -18.33 -59.54
N THR A 28 8.39 -17.39 -59.19
CA THR A 28 8.69 -16.39 -58.15
C THR A 28 7.63 -16.52 -57.05
N TYR A 29 8.08 -16.75 -55.83
CA TYR A 29 7.26 -16.60 -54.63
C TYR A 29 7.43 -15.20 -54.08
N CYS A 30 6.30 -14.52 -53.88
CA CYS A 30 6.26 -13.22 -53.20
C CYS A 30 5.75 -13.45 -51.77
N LEU A 31 6.60 -13.24 -50.80
CA LEU A 31 6.23 -13.25 -49.38
C LEU A 31 5.83 -11.83 -48.95
N LYS A 32 4.63 -11.68 -48.42
CA LYS A 32 4.25 -10.52 -47.62
C LYS A 32 4.20 -10.95 -46.16
N LEU A 33 5.16 -10.48 -45.37
CA LEU A 33 5.23 -10.76 -43.95
C LEU A 33 4.78 -9.52 -43.17
N ILE A 34 3.79 -9.68 -42.28
CA ILE A 34 3.36 -8.65 -41.37
C ILE A 34 3.84 -9.03 -39.96
N VAL A 35 4.77 -8.25 -39.45
CA VAL A 35 5.23 -8.37 -38.05
C VAL A 35 4.39 -7.44 -37.18
N LEU A 36 3.60 -8.04 -36.31
CA LEU A 36 2.70 -7.33 -35.42
C LEU A 36 3.46 -6.85 -34.19
N PRO A 37 3.11 -5.68 -33.63
CA PRO A 37 3.77 -5.16 -32.44
C PRO A 37 3.44 -5.98 -31.20
N SER A 38 4.44 -6.20 -30.37
CA SER A 38 4.30 -6.56 -28.96
C SER A 38 4.71 -5.34 -28.11
N TYR A 39 4.14 -5.23 -26.93
CA TYR A 39 4.40 -4.11 -26.04
C TYR A 39 5.01 -4.61 -24.73
N ASP A 40 5.97 -3.87 -24.21
CA ASP A 40 6.52 -4.03 -22.87
C ASP A 40 6.17 -2.76 -22.08
N THR A 41 5.35 -2.90 -21.06
CA THR A 41 4.82 -1.77 -20.30
C THR A 41 5.14 -1.98 -18.83
N ILE A 42 5.63 -0.94 -18.17
CA ILE A 42 5.86 -0.92 -16.73
C ILE A 42 4.77 -0.07 -16.08
N ILE A 43 4.16 -0.59 -15.02
CA ILE A 43 3.20 0.13 -14.19
C ILE A 43 3.80 0.26 -12.80
N ASP A 44 4.14 1.48 -12.42
CA ASP A 44 4.58 1.84 -11.08
C ASP A 44 3.39 2.39 -10.29
N THR A 45 3.09 1.79 -9.14
CA THR A 45 1.97 2.21 -8.31
C THR A 45 2.23 1.96 -6.84
N THR A 46 1.44 2.61 -5.99
CA THR A 46 1.59 2.58 -4.55
C THR A 46 0.27 2.26 -3.86
N ILE A 47 0.32 1.52 -2.77
CA ILE A 47 -0.82 1.25 -1.89
C ILE A 47 -0.40 1.29 -0.44
N CYS A 48 -1.37 1.31 0.47
CA CYS A 48 -1.16 1.12 1.90
C CYS A 48 -1.32 -0.37 2.28
N ASP A 49 -0.64 -0.81 3.33
CA ASP A 49 -0.65 -2.20 3.78
C ASP A 49 -2.01 -2.67 4.32
N ASN A 50 -2.92 -1.74 4.65
CA ASN A 50 -4.29 -2.03 5.06
C ASN A 50 -5.26 -2.23 3.87
N ALA A 51 -4.81 -2.05 2.63
CA ALA A 51 -5.61 -2.34 1.45
C ALA A 51 -5.85 -3.86 1.32
N LYS A 52 -7.07 -4.26 0.95
CA LYS A 52 -7.42 -5.69 0.77
C LYS A 52 -7.08 -6.20 -0.61
N SER A 53 -7.19 -5.36 -1.61
CA SER A 53 -6.92 -5.70 -3.00
C SER A 53 -6.51 -4.49 -3.80
N PHE A 54 -5.84 -4.75 -4.90
CA PHE A 54 -5.45 -3.77 -5.90
C PHE A 54 -5.89 -4.26 -7.28
N SER A 55 -6.53 -3.40 -8.06
CA SER A 55 -7.00 -3.74 -9.42
C SER A 55 -6.18 -3.01 -10.47
N ILE A 56 -5.74 -3.75 -11.46
CA ILE A 56 -5.03 -3.24 -12.63
C ILE A 56 -5.98 -3.28 -13.81
N THR A 57 -6.03 -2.19 -14.56
CA THR A 57 -6.77 -2.13 -15.84
C THR A 57 -5.82 -1.62 -16.91
N TYR A 58 -5.69 -2.38 -17.99
CA TYR A 58 -4.89 -2.01 -19.16
C TYR A 58 -5.66 -2.40 -20.44
N GLY A 59 -6.20 -1.41 -21.11
CA GLY A 59 -7.11 -1.63 -22.22
C GLY A 59 -8.34 -2.43 -21.79
N THR A 60 -8.55 -3.59 -22.39
CA THR A 60 -9.62 -4.54 -22.03
C THR A 60 -9.20 -5.54 -20.96
N TYR A 61 -7.91 -5.58 -20.61
CA TYR A 61 -7.39 -6.47 -19.58
C TYR A 61 -7.64 -5.88 -18.19
N GLN A 62 -8.20 -6.68 -17.31
CA GLN A 62 -8.42 -6.32 -15.92
C GLN A 62 -8.05 -7.51 -15.02
N GLU A 63 -7.25 -7.24 -14.00
CA GLU A 63 -6.91 -8.21 -12.96
C GLU A 63 -6.98 -7.57 -11.58
N THR A 64 -7.45 -8.33 -10.60
CA THR A 64 -7.47 -7.93 -9.19
C THR A 64 -6.49 -8.79 -8.41
N ILE A 65 -5.53 -8.13 -7.77
CA ILE A 65 -4.49 -8.74 -6.95
C ILE A 65 -4.94 -8.66 -5.50
N SER A 66 -5.03 -9.81 -4.83
CA SER A 66 -5.24 -9.84 -3.37
C SER A 66 -3.96 -9.43 -2.65
N ILE A 67 -4.09 -8.54 -1.66
CA ILE A 67 -2.97 -8.01 -0.89
C ILE A 67 -2.66 -8.88 0.34
N ASP A 68 -3.58 -9.72 0.80
CA ASP A 68 -3.36 -10.58 1.96
C ASP A 68 -2.07 -11.42 1.91
N PRO A 69 -1.71 -12.07 0.77
CA PRO A 69 -0.43 -12.78 0.66
C PRO A 69 0.77 -11.86 0.72
N ILE A 70 0.64 -10.65 0.19
CA ILE A 70 1.69 -9.62 0.17
C ILE A 70 1.89 -9.08 1.58
N ASN A 71 0.81 -8.77 2.30
CA ASN A 71 0.86 -8.29 3.68
C ASN A 71 1.48 -9.33 4.63
N LYS A 72 1.23 -10.62 4.41
CA LYS A 72 1.89 -11.68 5.17
C LYS A 72 3.40 -11.67 4.95
N TRP A 73 3.85 -11.38 3.73
CA TRP A 73 5.27 -11.24 3.42
C TRP A 73 5.87 -9.98 4.03
N ILE A 74 5.14 -8.84 4.01
CA ILE A 74 5.55 -7.57 4.63
C ILE A 74 5.64 -7.70 6.16
N SER A 75 4.71 -8.42 6.79
CA SER A 75 4.71 -8.61 8.25
C SER A 75 5.92 -9.39 8.78
N THR A 76 6.66 -10.08 7.91
CA THR A 76 7.91 -10.77 8.25
C THR A 76 9.15 -9.88 8.08
N GLN A 77 9.02 -8.76 7.42
CA GLN A 77 10.02 -7.71 7.30
C GLN A 77 9.66 -6.59 8.29
N GLU A 78 10.62 -6.06 9.04
CA GLU A 78 10.39 -4.94 9.95
C GLU A 78 9.66 -3.81 9.21
N LYS A 79 8.61 -3.23 9.81
CA LYS A 79 7.67 -2.13 9.43
C LYS A 79 8.12 -1.10 8.36
N ASP A 80 8.84 -1.53 7.35
CA ASP A 80 9.37 -0.69 6.28
C ASP A 80 8.53 -0.81 5.00
N THR A 81 8.78 0.11 4.08
CA THR A 81 8.20 0.08 2.74
C THR A 81 8.56 -1.22 2.03
N ALA A 82 7.57 -1.97 1.56
CA ALA A 82 7.78 -3.18 0.80
C ALA A 82 7.61 -2.96 -0.70
N PHE A 83 8.36 -3.73 -1.48
CA PHE A 83 8.30 -3.71 -2.94
C PHE A 83 7.86 -5.07 -3.45
N TYR A 84 6.89 -5.04 -4.35
CA TYR A 84 6.37 -6.23 -5.00
C TYR A 84 6.42 -6.05 -6.51
N THR A 85 6.97 -7.03 -7.21
CA THR A 85 7.06 -7.02 -8.68
C THR A 85 6.38 -8.26 -9.23
N ARG A 86 5.55 -8.09 -10.27
CA ARG A 86 4.91 -9.19 -10.97
C ARG A 86 4.82 -8.92 -12.46
N GLU A 87 5.07 -9.95 -13.25
CA GLU A 87 4.88 -9.93 -14.70
C GLU A 87 3.56 -10.59 -15.07
N PHE A 88 2.90 -10.01 -16.07
CA PHE A 88 1.69 -10.51 -16.70
C PHE A 88 1.89 -10.58 -18.19
N THR A 89 1.43 -11.67 -18.80
CA THR A 89 1.32 -11.78 -20.24
C THR A 89 -0.09 -11.38 -20.65
N ILE A 90 -0.18 -10.36 -21.48
CA ILE A 90 -1.46 -9.82 -21.95
C ILE A 90 -1.59 -10.17 -23.43
N PRO A 91 -2.59 -10.97 -23.81
CA PRO A 91 -2.87 -11.23 -25.22
C PRO A 91 -3.38 -9.94 -25.89
N THR A 92 -2.75 -9.56 -26.98
CA THR A 92 -3.24 -8.46 -27.81
C THR A 92 -4.32 -8.98 -28.76
N ILE A 93 -5.14 -8.05 -29.29
CA ILE A 93 -6.18 -8.35 -30.28
C ILE A 93 -5.62 -8.98 -31.56
N ASN A 94 -4.33 -8.82 -31.81
CA ASN A 94 -3.63 -9.34 -32.96
C ASN A 94 -2.93 -10.69 -32.69
N GLY A 95 -3.12 -11.27 -31.49
CA GLY A 95 -2.54 -12.56 -31.11
C GLY A 95 -1.04 -12.51 -30.77
N CYS A 96 -0.43 -11.33 -30.63
CA CYS A 96 0.91 -11.18 -30.10
C CYS A 96 0.85 -10.92 -28.60
N ASP A 97 1.62 -11.68 -27.82
CA ASP A 97 1.68 -11.48 -26.38
C ASP A 97 2.47 -10.21 -26.07
N SER A 98 1.94 -9.43 -25.15
CA SER A 98 2.60 -8.25 -24.58
C SER A 98 2.93 -8.51 -23.12
N THR A 99 4.03 -7.97 -22.64
CA THR A 99 4.45 -8.10 -21.23
C THR A 99 4.12 -6.83 -20.49
N MET A 100 3.43 -6.97 -19.37
CA MET A 100 3.23 -5.90 -18.41
C MET A 100 3.94 -6.25 -17.09
N ARG A 101 4.80 -5.35 -16.63
CA ARG A 101 5.47 -5.45 -15.33
C ARG A 101 4.85 -4.50 -14.35
N LEU A 102 4.32 -5.03 -13.26
CA LEU A 102 3.83 -4.26 -12.14
C LEU A 102 4.94 -4.11 -11.11
N HIS A 103 5.25 -2.88 -10.75
CA HIS A 103 6.04 -2.53 -9.58
C HIS A 103 5.11 -1.89 -8.55
N LEU A 104 4.81 -2.61 -7.51
CA LEU A 104 3.93 -2.17 -6.44
C LEU A 104 4.75 -1.82 -5.21
N THR A 105 4.64 -0.56 -4.76
CA THR A 105 5.20 -0.10 -3.50
C THR A 105 4.11 -0.11 -2.44
N VAL A 106 4.34 -0.81 -1.33
CA VAL A 106 3.40 -0.91 -0.22
C VAL A 106 3.94 -0.12 0.96
N TYR A 107 3.21 0.92 1.36
CA TYR A 107 3.57 1.75 2.51
C TYR A 107 2.89 1.26 3.78
N PRO A 108 3.61 1.26 4.92
CA PRO A 108 3.05 0.83 6.19
C PRO A 108 2.03 1.85 6.73
N THR A 109 1.02 1.32 7.41
CA THR A 109 0.18 2.06 8.33
C THR A 109 0.69 1.85 9.75
N TYR A 110 0.48 2.85 10.62
CA TYR A 110 0.94 2.80 12.00
C TYR A 110 -0.25 2.81 12.95
N LYS A 111 -0.11 2.05 14.03
CA LYS A 111 -1.02 2.07 15.15
C LYS A 111 -0.20 2.19 16.41
N ASP A 112 -0.35 3.31 17.10
CA ASP A 112 0.34 3.59 18.35
C ASP A 112 -0.66 3.85 19.48
N THR A 113 -0.28 3.54 20.73
CA THR A 113 -1.16 3.68 21.87
C THR A 113 -0.42 4.34 23.03
N ASP A 114 -0.93 5.50 23.45
CA ASP A 114 -0.49 6.22 24.63
C ASP A 114 -1.33 5.77 25.84
N TYR A 115 -0.66 5.25 26.86
CA TYR A 115 -1.28 4.86 28.14
C TYR A 115 -1.07 5.94 29.16
N ILE A 116 -2.10 6.73 29.44
CA ILE A 116 -2.03 7.89 30.34
C ILE A 116 -2.90 7.67 31.57
N LYS A 117 -2.40 8.14 32.72
CA LYS A 117 -3.11 8.11 34.00
C LYS A 117 -3.14 9.51 34.58
N ILE A 118 -4.34 10.01 34.87
CA ILE A 118 -4.58 11.28 35.55
C ILE A 118 -5.38 11.04 36.83
N CYS A 119 -5.43 12.03 37.75
CA CYS A 119 -6.33 12.01 38.86
C CYS A 119 -7.70 12.62 38.47
N GLU A 120 -8.75 12.32 39.26
CA GLU A 120 -10.05 12.96 39.11
C GLU A 120 -9.89 14.48 39.24
N PHE A 121 -10.57 15.24 38.39
CA PHE A 121 -10.49 16.70 38.22
C PHE A 121 -9.22 17.21 37.50
N GLU A 122 -8.32 16.34 37.04
CA GLU A 122 -7.26 16.71 36.13
C GLU A 122 -7.71 16.56 34.68
N GLU A 123 -7.09 17.37 33.81
CA GLU A 123 -7.30 17.36 32.38
C GLU A 123 -6.01 16.93 31.66
N TYR A 124 -6.15 16.21 30.57
CA TYR A 124 -5.04 15.82 29.72
C TYR A 124 -5.24 16.32 28.29
N GLU A 125 -4.31 17.15 27.82
CA GLU A 125 -4.31 17.61 26.44
C GLU A 125 -3.60 16.58 25.53
N TRP A 126 -4.32 16.12 24.52
CA TRP A 126 -3.80 15.18 23.54
C TRP A 126 -4.25 15.57 22.14
N HIS A 127 -3.28 15.78 21.24
CA HIS A 127 -3.50 16.23 19.86
C HIS A 127 -4.42 17.47 19.75
N GLY A 128 -4.23 18.44 20.66
CA GLY A 128 -5.00 19.68 20.66
C GLY A 128 -6.44 19.56 21.16
N LYS A 129 -6.79 18.43 21.78
CA LYS A 129 -8.08 18.20 22.45
C LYS A 129 -7.84 17.87 23.92
N VAL A 130 -8.76 18.30 24.77
CA VAL A 130 -8.70 18.10 26.22
C VAL A 130 -9.62 16.96 26.62
N TYR A 131 -9.11 16.05 27.47
CA TYR A 131 -9.81 14.86 27.94
C TYR A 131 -9.72 14.81 29.48
N ASP A 132 -10.87 14.61 30.13
CA ASP A 132 -11.03 14.55 31.58
C ASP A 132 -11.68 13.24 32.07
N LYS A 133 -12.11 12.38 31.13
CA LYS A 133 -12.83 11.14 31.43
C LYS A 133 -12.05 9.93 31.02
N LYS A 134 -12.14 8.86 31.81
CA LYS A 134 -11.62 7.54 31.44
C LYS A 134 -12.26 7.08 30.14
N GLY A 135 -11.41 6.64 29.21
CA GLY A 135 -11.86 6.14 27.92
C GLY A 135 -10.73 5.80 26.98
N ILE A 136 -11.09 5.19 25.85
CA ILE A 136 -10.21 4.97 24.73
C ILE A 136 -10.60 5.96 23.64
N TYR A 137 -9.66 6.79 23.25
CA TYR A 137 -9.86 7.83 22.25
C TYR A 137 -8.99 7.55 21.03
N TYR A 138 -9.47 7.92 19.85
CA TYR A 138 -8.81 7.66 18.59
C TYR A 138 -8.57 8.97 17.84
N ASP A 139 -7.38 9.10 17.28
CA ASP A 139 -7.04 10.14 16.34
C ASP A 139 -6.45 9.53 15.08
N SER A 140 -6.92 9.97 13.93
CA SER A 140 -6.50 9.45 12.63
C SER A 140 -5.67 10.49 11.91
N LEU A 141 -4.43 10.15 11.63
CA LEU A 141 -3.46 10.99 10.94
C LEU A 141 -3.04 10.33 9.64
N GLN A 142 -2.75 11.12 8.63
CA GLN A 142 -2.19 10.60 7.39
C GLN A 142 -0.66 10.66 7.43
N THR A 143 -0.04 9.57 7.00
CA THR A 143 1.41 9.56 6.76
C THR A 143 1.76 10.46 5.57
N LYS A 144 3.05 10.78 5.40
CA LYS A 144 3.54 11.50 4.23
C LYS A 144 3.23 10.82 2.88
N TYR A 145 2.84 9.55 2.91
CA TYR A 145 2.46 8.76 1.74
C TYR A 145 0.95 8.63 1.56
N GLY A 146 0.15 9.34 2.39
CA GLY A 146 -1.31 9.31 2.34
C GLY A 146 -1.96 8.09 2.98
N CYS A 147 -1.19 7.23 3.66
CA CYS A 147 -1.73 6.10 4.40
C CYS A 147 -2.26 6.52 5.76
N ASP A 148 -3.43 6.02 6.14
CA ASP A 148 -4.03 6.32 7.43
C ASP A 148 -3.26 5.65 8.56
N SER A 149 -2.93 6.42 9.59
CA SER A 149 -2.33 5.95 10.83
C SER A 149 -3.24 6.29 11.99
N VAL A 150 -3.35 5.38 12.94
CA VAL A 150 -4.25 5.54 14.08
C VAL A 150 -3.42 5.69 15.34
N HIS A 151 -3.56 6.83 16.00
CA HIS A 151 -3.08 7.04 17.36
C HIS A 151 -4.22 6.77 18.34
N ILE A 152 -3.94 6.09 19.43
CA ILE A 152 -4.90 5.70 20.46
C ILE A 152 -4.45 6.28 21.79
N LEU A 153 -5.35 6.95 22.49
CA LEU A 153 -5.17 7.32 23.88
C LEU A 153 -6.02 6.39 24.76
N ASP A 154 -5.38 5.61 25.61
CA ASP A 154 -6.03 4.87 26.70
C ASP A 154 -5.86 5.66 27.99
N LEU A 155 -6.88 6.46 28.30
CA LEU A 155 -6.88 7.36 29.46
C LEU A 155 -7.53 6.68 30.67
N PHE A 156 -6.76 6.51 31.73
CA PHE A 156 -7.23 6.04 33.00
C PHE A 156 -7.31 7.19 34.01
N VAL A 157 -8.50 7.41 34.62
CA VAL A 157 -8.75 8.42 35.64
C VAL A 157 -8.82 7.73 37.00
N LYS A 158 -7.93 8.13 37.90
CA LYS A 158 -7.93 7.65 39.30
C LYS A 158 -8.90 8.48 40.13
N PRO A 159 -9.78 7.85 40.90
CA PRO A 159 -10.66 8.60 41.82
C PRO A 159 -9.87 9.28 42.95
N VAL A 160 -10.30 10.45 43.32
CA VAL A 160 -9.80 11.12 44.52
C VAL A 160 -10.50 10.53 45.73
N VAL A 161 -9.71 10.15 46.73
CA VAL A 161 -10.23 9.64 47.98
C VAL A 161 -10.31 10.80 48.99
N ILE A 162 -11.51 11.16 49.39
CA ILE A 162 -11.74 12.17 50.46
C ILE A 162 -11.77 11.42 51.80
N ILE A 163 -10.81 11.69 52.66
CA ILE A 163 -10.78 11.16 54.01
C ILE A 163 -11.29 12.25 54.94
N PRO A 164 -12.52 12.12 55.46
CA PRO A 164 -13.02 13.09 56.42
C PRO A 164 -12.22 12.95 57.76
N VAL A 165 -11.78 14.03 58.27
CA VAL A 165 -11.13 14.11 59.59
C VAL A 165 -11.99 14.95 60.50
N ASP A 166 -12.65 14.33 61.45
CA ASP A 166 -13.39 15.00 62.51
C ASP A 166 -12.44 15.26 63.68
N THR A 167 -12.30 16.51 64.04
CA THR A 167 -11.51 16.89 65.22
C THR A 167 -12.25 17.94 66.06
N ASN A 168 -12.06 17.89 67.34
CA ASN A 168 -12.60 18.88 68.32
C ASN A 168 -11.42 19.68 68.85
N ILE A 169 -11.57 21.00 68.88
CA ILE A 169 -10.60 21.90 69.50
C ILE A 169 -11.34 22.72 70.55
N CYS A 170 -10.61 23.11 71.59
CA CYS A 170 -11.15 24.03 72.60
C CYS A 170 -11.21 25.47 72.07
N ASP A 171 -12.10 26.24 72.61
CA ASP A 171 -12.12 27.69 72.40
C ASP A 171 -10.71 28.27 72.70
N ASN A 172 -10.21 29.16 71.81
CA ASN A 172 -8.84 29.75 71.87
C ASN A 172 -7.69 28.85 71.34
N GLN A 173 -7.97 27.69 70.73
CA GLN A 173 -6.95 26.88 70.03
C GLN A 173 -6.99 27.10 68.49
N VAL A 174 -5.85 27.02 67.88
CA VAL A 174 -5.73 27.13 66.41
C VAL A 174 -5.32 25.76 65.84
N LEU A 175 -6.07 25.27 64.84
CA LEU A 175 -5.73 24.08 64.14
C LEU A 175 -4.71 24.43 63.04
N TYR A 176 -3.52 23.85 63.14
CA TYR A 176 -2.51 23.93 62.08
C TYR A 176 -2.66 22.74 61.14
N HIS A 177 -2.91 23.00 59.88
CA HIS A 177 -2.84 21.99 58.82
C HIS A 177 -1.42 21.96 58.28
N SER A 178 -0.74 20.87 58.44
CA SER A 178 0.59 20.67 57.80
C SER A 178 0.36 20.01 56.45
N ASP A 179 0.62 20.74 55.39
CA ASP A 179 0.76 20.13 54.05
C ASP A 179 1.96 19.21 54.04
N THR A 180 1.72 17.91 53.86
CA THR A 180 2.76 16.90 53.63
C THR A 180 2.73 16.40 52.19
#